data_12ecb96a2b5e665efb6ffc48bf0cf2b5
#
_entry.id   12ecb96a2b5e665efb6ffc48bf0cf2b5
#
_cell.length_a   1.000
_cell.length_b   1.000
_cell.length_c   1.000
_cell.angle_alpha   90.00
_cell.angle_beta   90.00
_cell.angle_gamma   90.00
#
_symmetry.space_group_name_H-M   'P 1'
#
loop_
_entity.id
_entity.type
_entity.pdbx_description
1 polymer ?
#
loop_
_entity_poly.entity_id
_entity_poly.type
_entity_poly.pdbx_seq_one_letter_code
_entity_poly.pdbx_strand_id
1 'polypeptide(L)'
;MKVTDVSRDRGDRLELDILVSPRSNRSGLEGFDEWRKRIILRVKSPPLDGRANKEVESFFKDITGCRSVVTAGMTSHQKTVTITGDPASIVAAVERSMQ
;
A
#
# COMPACT_ATOMS: atom_id res chain seq x y z
N MET A 1 11.54 -10.41 -4.27
CA MET A 1 11.42 -8.98 -3.92
C MET A 1 11.09 -8.81 -2.45
N LYS A 2 11.47 -7.68 -1.89
CA LYS A 2 11.18 -7.31 -0.51
C LYS A 2 10.40 -6.00 -0.49
N VAL A 3 9.74 -5.70 0.63
CA VAL A 3 9.04 -4.43 0.80
C VAL A 3 9.98 -3.24 0.59
N THR A 4 11.25 -3.36 1.03
CA THR A 4 12.23 -2.30 0.84
C THR A 4 12.57 -2.04 -0.63
N ASP A 5 12.34 -3.00 -1.53
CA ASP A 5 12.57 -2.82 -2.96
C ASP A 5 11.50 -1.95 -3.63
N VAL A 6 10.34 -1.82 -3.00
CA VAL A 6 9.19 -1.08 -3.55
C VAL A 6 8.80 0.10 -2.66
N SER A 7 9.71 0.55 -1.83
CA SER A 7 9.45 1.65 -0.89
C SER A 7 10.68 2.53 -0.72
N ARG A 8 10.45 3.71 -0.14
CA ARG A 8 11.51 4.69 0.14
C ARG A 8 11.39 5.15 1.59
N ASP A 9 12.46 4.95 2.34
CA ASP A 9 12.58 5.39 3.72
C ASP A 9 12.95 6.89 3.72
N ARG A 10 12.07 7.73 4.27
CA ARG A 10 12.29 9.17 4.38
C ARG A 10 12.63 9.62 5.80
N GLY A 11 12.92 8.68 6.69
CA GLY A 11 13.27 8.96 8.08
C GLY A 11 12.08 9.01 9.01
N ASP A 12 11.08 9.82 8.70
CA ASP A 12 9.88 9.99 9.51
C ASP A 12 8.64 9.39 8.84
N ARG A 13 8.80 8.79 7.67
CA ARG A 13 7.71 8.18 6.90
C ARG A 13 8.26 7.20 5.87
N LEU A 14 7.40 6.33 5.41
CA LEU A 14 7.70 5.39 4.32
C LEU A 14 6.78 5.70 3.15
N GLU A 15 7.36 5.81 1.95
CA GLU A 15 6.59 5.89 0.71
C GLU A 15 6.58 4.50 0.08
N LEU A 16 5.41 3.92 -0.06
CA LEU A 16 5.23 2.55 -0.54
C LEU A 16 4.51 2.55 -1.88
N ASP A 17 5.12 1.93 -2.89
CA ASP A 17 4.52 1.80 -4.21
C ASP A 17 3.64 0.56 -4.26
N ILE A 18 2.39 0.74 -4.66
CA ILE A 18 1.41 -0.35 -4.70
C ILE A 18 0.76 -0.44 -6.08
N LEU A 19 0.28 -1.64 -6.39
CA LEU A 19 -0.59 -1.91 -7.53
C LEU A 19 -1.92 -2.39 -6.98
N VAL A 20 -2.98 -1.64 -7.26
CA VAL A 20 -4.31 -1.96 -6.75
C VAL A 20 -5.00 -2.95 -7.68
N SER A 21 -5.47 -4.06 -7.11
CA SER A 21 -6.28 -5.05 -7.80
C SER A 21 -7.72 -4.87 -7.30
N PRO A 22 -8.59 -4.24 -8.10
CA PRO A 22 -9.94 -3.86 -7.64
C PRO A 22 -10.95 -5.01 -7.73
N ARG A 23 -12.15 -4.75 -7.19
CA ARG A 23 -13.30 -5.66 -7.26
C ARG A 23 -13.02 -7.05 -6.70
N SER A 24 -12.18 -7.12 -5.68
CA SER A 24 -11.88 -8.36 -4.99
C SER A 24 -12.91 -8.61 -3.88
N ASN A 25 -12.99 -9.86 -3.41
CA ASN A 25 -13.91 -10.22 -2.34
C ASN A 25 -13.49 -9.63 -0.99
N ARG A 26 -12.21 -9.34 -0.84
CA ARG A 26 -11.65 -8.82 0.41
C ARG A 26 -10.39 -8.03 0.14
N SER A 27 -10.05 -7.13 1.05
CA SER A 27 -8.79 -6.40 1.01
C SER A 27 -7.65 -7.29 1.52
N GLY A 28 -6.47 -7.14 0.95
CA GLY A 28 -5.31 -7.89 1.41
C GLY A 28 -4.13 -7.75 0.48
N LEU A 29 -2.94 -7.90 1.05
CA LEU A 29 -1.70 -7.92 0.27
C LEU A 29 -1.53 -9.30 -0.37
N GLU A 30 -1.16 -9.33 -1.65
CA GLU A 30 -1.10 -10.56 -2.42
C GLU A 30 0.32 -10.97 -2.79
N GLY A 31 1.25 -10.04 -2.82
CA GLY A 31 2.61 -10.29 -3.26
C GLY A 31 3.12 -9.13 -4.07
N PHE A 32 4.09 -9.39 -4.92
CA PHE A 32 4.74 -8.31 -5.70
C PHE A 32 4.48 -8.49 -7.18
N ASP A 33 4.26 -7.36 -7.86
CA ASP A 33 4.38 -7.27 -9.31
C ASP A 33 5.82 -6.86 -9.59
N GLU A 34 6.66 -7.81 -9.98
CA GLU A 34 8.09 -7.56 -10.20
C GLU A 34 8.36 -6.70 -11.41
N TRP A 35 7.48 -6.78 -12.41
CA TRP A 35 7.59 -5.99 -13.63
C TRP A 35 7.40 -4.51 -13.35
N ARG A 36 6.37 -4.18 -12.53
CA ARG A 36 6.07 -2.79 -12.17
C ARG A 36 6.77 -2.33 -10.91
N LYS A 37 7.42 -3.25 -10.20
CA LYS A 37 8.08 -3.00 -8.92
C LYS A 37 7.11 -2.38 -7.90
N ARG A 38 6.01 -3.08 -7.68
CA ARG A 38 4.95 -2.66 -6.76
C ARG A 38 4.42 -3.84 -5.98
N ILE A 39 3.98 -3.58 -4.75
CA ILE A 39 3.29 -4.60 -3.96
C ILE A 39 1.81 -4.59 -4.36
N ILE A 40 1.22 -5.77 -4.53
CA ILE A 40 -0.16 -5.89 -4.97
C ILE A 40 -1.09 -5.84 -3.78
N LEU A 41 -2.05 -4.90 -3.80
CA LEU A 41 -3.10 -4.79 -2.79
C LEU A 41 -4.45 -5.03 -3.45
N ARG A 42 -5.15 -6.07 -3.00
CA ARG A 42 -6.53 -6.30 -3.43
C ARG A 42 -7.45 -5.40 -2.63
N VAL A 43 -8.40 -4.78 -3.31
CA VAL A 43 -9.42 -3.93 -2.69
C VAL A 43 -10.80 -4.30 -3.23
N LYS A 44 -11.83 -4.05 -2.44
CA LYS A 44 -13.22 -4.37 -2.80
C LYS A 44 -13.81 -3.35 -3.75
N SER A 45 -13.40 -2.10 -3.63
CA SER A 45 -13.96 -0.98 -4.39
C SER A 45 -13.69 -1.09 -5.89
N PRO A 46 -14.54 -0.46 -6.73
CA PRO A 46 -14.25 -0.34 -8.16
C PRO A 46 -12.97 0.46 -8.41
N PRO A 47 -12.31 0.27 -9.57
CA PRO A 47 -11.10 1.01 -9.89
C PRO A 47 -11.41 2.50 -10.11
N LEU A 48 -10.39 3.35 -9.89
CA LEU A 48 -10.43 4.79 -10.16
C LEU A 48 -11.54 5.54 -9.42
N ASP A 49 -12.01 4.96 -8.31
CA ASP A 49 -13.06 5.55 -7.47
C ASP A 49 -12.40 6.08 -6.19
N GLY A 50 -12.89 7.23 -5.69
CA GLY A 50 -12.40 7.81 -4.44
C GLY A 50 -12.51 6.86 -3.25
N ARG A 51 -13.47 5.92 -3.30
CA ARG A 51 -13.59 4.88 -2.27
C ARG A 51 -12.39 3.93 -2.27
N ALA A 52 -11.81 3.66 -3.44
CA ALA A 52 -10.62 2.80 -3.53
C ALA A 52 -9.44 3.44 -2.81
N ASN A 53 -9.25 4.76 -2.96
CA ASN A 53 -8.18 5.47 -2.24
C ASN A 53 -8.39 5.40 -0.73
N LYS A 54 -9.64 5.58 -0.27
CA LYS A 54 -9.96 5.49 1.15
C LYS A 54 -9.75 4.08 1.67
N GLU A 55 -10.10 3.07 0.90
CA GLU A 55 -9.89 1.67 1.29
C GLU A 55 -8.41 1.36 1.43
N VAL A 56 -7.58 1.84 0.49
CA VAL A 56 -6.12 1.71 0.55
C VAL A 56 -5.59 2.35 1.84
N GLU A 57 -6.00 3.58 2.11
CA GLU A 57 -5.55 4.31 3.30
C GLU A 57 -5.95 3.60 4.58
N SER A 58 -7.20 3.14 4.67
CA SER A 58 -7.71 2.40 5.82
C SER A 58 -6.96 1.09 6.03
N PHE A 59 -6.67 0.38 4.95
CA PHE A 59 -5.94 -0.89 5.03
C PHE A 59 -4.57 -0.70 5.67
N PHE A 60 -3.79 0.27 5.18
CA PHE A 60 -2.45 0.49 5.72
C PHE A 60 -2.47 1.09 7.13
N LYS A 61 -3.47 1.91 7.43
CA LYS A 61 -3.64 2.40 8.80
C LYS A 61 -3.93 1.25 9.76
N ASP A 62 -4.77 0.30 9.33
CA ASP A 62 -5.14 -0.83 10.17
C ASP A 62 -3.96 -1.75 10.46
N ILE A 63 -3.12 -2.05 9.46
CA ILE A 63 -2.00 -2.98 9.65
C ILE A 63 -0.78 -2.32 10.30
N THR A 64 -0.62 -1.01 10.18
CA THR A 64 0.56 -0.31 10.72
C THR A 64 0.27 0.49 11.97
N GLY A 65 -1.00 0.85 12.20
CA GLY A 65 -1.36 1.78 13.26
C GLY A 65 -0.93 3.22 12.97
N CYS A 66 -0.50 3.51 11.74
CA CYS A 66 0.05 4.80 11.35
C CYS A 66 -0.84 5.50 10.33
N ARG A 67 -0.78 6.85 10.33
CA ARG A 67 -1.49 7.63 9.32
C ARG A 67 -0.98 7.25 7.93
N SER A 68 -1.92 6.97 7.02
CA SER A 68 -1.62 6.51 5.67
C SER A 68 -2.43 7.32 4.67
N VAL A 69 -1.77 7.88 3.67
CA VAL A 69 -2.39 8.76 2.67
C VAL A 69 -1.88 8.38 1.29
N VAL A 70 -2.80 8.25 0.33
CA VAL A 70 -2.43 8.08 -1.08
C VAL A 70 -1.89 9.42 -1.57
N THR A 71 -0.62 9.47 -1.94
CA THR A 71 0.06 10.70 -2.35
C THR A 71 0.36 10.78 -3.84
N ALA A 72 0.19 9.67 -4.57
CA ALA A 72 0.34 9.65 -6.02
C ALA A 72 -0.57 8.60 -6.63
N GLY A 73 -0.98 8.80 -7.88
CA GLY A 73 -1.79 7.85 -8.61
C GLY A 73 -3.24 7.80 -8.15
N MET A 74 -3.83 8.95 -7.82
CA MET A 74 -5.21 9.03 -7.30
C MET A 74 -6.23 8.36 -8.21
N THR A 75 -6.04 8.43 -9.53
CA THR A 75 -6.94 7.84 -10.52
C THR A 75 -6.30 6.69 -11.27
N SER A 76 -5.25 6.10 -10.72
CA SER A 76 -4.49 5.01 -11.34
C SER A 76 -4.55 3.76 -10.47
N HIS A 77 -4.37 2.58 -11.07
CA HIS A 77 -4.12 1.36 -10.32
C HIS A 77 -2.74 1.37 -9.67
N GLN A 78 -1.79 2.13 -10.22
CA GLN A 78 -0.46 2.28 -9.66
C GLN A 78 -0.47 3.50 -8.75
N LYS A 79 -0.35 3.27 -7.45
CA LYS A 79 -0.43 4.32 -6.45
C LYS A 79 0.80 4.32 -5.56
N THR A 80 1.04 5.44 -4.90
CA THR A 80 2.01 5.54 -3.82
C THR A 80 1.27 5.94 -2.55
N VAL A 81 1.51 5.20 -1.48
CA VAL A 81 0.95 5.49 -0.15
C VAL A 81 2.08 6.00 0.73
N THR A 82 1.86 7.14 1.36
CA THR A 82 2.80 7.68 2.35
C THR A 82 2.28 7.33 3.74
N ILE A 83 3.08 6.57 4.48
CA ILE A 83 2.74 6.09 5.81
C ILE A 83 3.68 6.80 6.80
N THR A 84 3.11 7.60 7.70
CA THR A 84 3.86 8.43 8.62
C THR A 84 4.21 7.65 9.88
N GLY A 85 5.49 7.51 10.18
CA GLY A 85 5.97 6.77 11.34
C GLY A 85 7.37 6.24 11.12
N ASP A 86 7.81 5.36 12.01
CA ASP A 86 9.13 4.73 11.89
C ASP A 86 9.16 3.76 10.71
N PRO A 87 9.99 4.04 9.69
CA PRO A 87 9.99 3.20 8.48
C PRO A 87 10.29 1.73 8.74
N ALA A 88 11.20 1.40 9.64
CA ALA A 88 11.52 0.00 9.93
C ALA A 88 10.32 -0.73 10.52
N SER A 89 9.59 -0.08 11.42
CA SER A 89 8.38 -0.65 12.01
C SER A 89 7.27 -0.82 10.98
N ILE A 90 7.13 0.15 10.08
CA ILE A 90 6.14 0.09 9.00
C ILE A 90 6.46 -1.07 8.06
N VAL A 91 7.72 -1.21 7.64
CA VAL A 91 8.15 -2.32 6.78
C VAL A 91 7.83 -3.66 7.44
N ALA A 92 8.16 -3.80 8.73
CA ALA A 92 7.88 -5.03 9.47
C ALA A 92 6.38 -5.35 9.51
N ALA A 93 5.53 -4.34 9.72
CA ALA A 93 4.08 -4.53 9.75
C ALA A 93 3.54 -4.97 8.39
N VAL A 94 4.03 -4.36 7.31
CA VAL A 94 3.64 -4.74 5.94
C VAL A 94 4.06 -6.18 5.65
N GLU A 95 5.29 -6.54 6.01
CA GLU A 95 5.79 -7.91 5.81
C GLU A 95 4.94 -8.93 6.58
N ARG A 96 4.57 -8.64 7.83
CA ARG A 96 3.71 -9.54 8.62
C ARG A 96 2.34 -9.72 7.95
N SER A 97 1.82 -8.69 7.34
CA SER A 97 0.52 -8.73 6.67
C SER A 97 0.53 -9.59 5.41
N MET A 98 1.70 -9.88 4.88
CA MET A 98 1.86 -10.69 3.67
C MET A 98 1.95 -12.19 3.97
N GLN A 99 2.06 -12.56 5.23
CA GLN A 99 2.19 -13.96 5.63
C GLN A 99 0.85 -14.64 5.82
#